data_f98282387c62b0ff5996d9186fffde1a
#
_entry.id   f98282387c62b0ff5996d9186fffde1a
#
_cell.length_a   1.000
_cell.length_b   1.000
_cell.length_c   1.000
_cell.angle_alpha   90.00
_cell.angle_beta   90.00
_cell.angle_gamma   90.00
#
_symmetry.space_group_name_H-M   'P 1'
#
loop_
_entity.id
_entity.type
_entity.pdbx_description
1 polymer ?
#
loop_
_entity_poly.entity_id
_entity_poly.type
_entity_poly.pdbx_seq_one_letter_code
_entity_poly.pdbx_strand_id
1 'polypeptide(L)'
;MKKHCCSLLVVLLSCLLASCGDDDYRYPSVKQDFLTAFSGTDGRLESVLTDEDERLRIVEGASGLRVSADTAIRIVANYETLAIGDGDVAGAKLYALLQTVSPVPLAAAEFEEGVKTEPSEIQSIWRGDDYLNIIVKVKQQGKHLFHFVEDEAVVDENSGRVKVRLTLYHEVSSSVQ
;
A
#
# COMPACT_ATOMS: atom_id res chain seq x y z
N MET A 1 -27.71 -7.55 64.92
CA MET A 1 -28.08 -7.72 63.50
C MET A 1 -27.62 -6.56 62.58
N LYS A 2 -27.66 -5.29 62.95
CA LYS A 2 -27.26 -4.17 62.05
C LYS A 2 -25.75 -4.11 61.69
N LYS A 3 -24.84 -4.57 62.57
CA LYS A 3 -23.39 -4.53 62.35
C LYS A 3 -22.89 -5.55 61.33
N HIS A 4 -23.51 -6.72 61.23
CA HIS A 4 -23.12 -7.74 60.24
C HIS A 4 -23.66 -7.44 58.85
N CYS A 5 -24.79 -6.74 58.73
CA CYS A 5 -25.34 -6.33 57.44
C CYS A 5 -24.42 -5.27 56.73
N CYS A 6 -23.87 -4.34 57.52
CA CYS A 6 -22.94 -3.31 56.97
C CYS A 6 -21.61 -3.92 56.50
N SER A 7 -21.08 -4.93 57.25
CA SER A 7 -19.86 -5.64 56.89
C SER A 7 -20.03 -6.48 55.63
N LEU A 8 -21.18 -7.11 55.42
CA LEU A 8 -21.49 -7.89 54.22
C LEU A 8 -21.64 -6.98 52.98
N LEU A 9 -22.20 -5.78 53.17
CA LEU A 9 -22.39 -4.82 52.09
C LEU A 9 -21.04 -4.26 51.60
N VAL A 10 -20.07 -4.02 52.50
CA VAL A 10 -18.73 -3.54 52.15
C VAL A 10 -17.93 -4.60 51.39
N VAL A 11 -18.04 -5.88 51.80
CA VAL A 11 -17.39 -7.00 51.11
C VAL A 11 -17.98 -7.18 49.70
N LEU A 12 -19.31 -7.05 49.54
CA LEU A 12 -19.96 -7.17 48.24
C LEU A 12 -19.57 -6.02 47.30
N LEU A 13 -19.40 -4.79 47.83
CA LEU A 13 -19.00 -3.61 47.05
C LEU A 13 -17.52 -3.67 46.63
N SER A 14 -16.64 -4.27 47.45
CA SER A 14 -15.22 -4.46 47.08
C SER A 14 -15.04 -5.52 45.99
N CYS A 15 -15.91 -6.53 45.86
CA CYS A 15 -15.86 -7.50 44.76
C CYS A 15 -16.26 -6.91 43.39
N LEU A 16 -17.04 -5.83 43.38
CA LEU A 16 -17.47 -5.18 42.16
C LEU A 16 -16.37 -4.27 41.55
N LEU A 17 -15.36 -3.92 42.32
CA LEU A 17 -14.21 -3.09 41.85
C LEU A 17 -13.04 -3.93 41.29
N ALA A 18 -13.09 -5.27 41.45
CA ALA A 18 -12.03 -6.16 40.93
C ALA A 18 -12.28 -6.66 39.50
N SER A 19 -13.35 -6.20 38.84
CA SER A 19 -13.71 -6.64 37.47
C SER A 19 -13.29 -5.68 36.36
N CYS A 20 -12.28 -4.85 36.58
CA CYS A 20 -11.50 -4.28 35.46
C CYS A 20 -10.38 -5.26 35.15
N GLY A 21 -10.69 -6.30 34.38
CA GLY A 21 -9.65 -6.95 33.61
C GLY A 21 -9.11 -5.90 32.64
N ASP A 22 -7.85 -5.53 32.77
CA ASP A 22 -7.11 -4.91 31.70
C ASP A 22 -7.01 -5.93 30.57
N ASP A 23 -8.07 -6.04 29.77
CA ASP A 23 -7.93 -6.52 28.41
C ASP A 23 -7.11 -5.43 27.72
N ASP A 24 -5.80 -5.64 27.63
CA ASP A 24 -4.87 -4.88 26.81
C ASP A 24 -5.29 -4.97 25.33
N TYR A 25 -6.50 -4.49 25.01
CA TYR A 25 -6.96 -4.37 23.64
C TYR A 25 -6.13 -3.24 22.98
N ARG A 26 -5.07 -3.66 22.32
CA ARG A 26 -4.29 -2.75 21.46
C ARG A 26 -5.06 -2.55 20.18
N TYR A 27 -5.47 -1.32 19.94
CA TYR A 27 -5.96 -0.94 18.62
C TYR A 27 -4.84 -1.16 17.60
N PRO A 28 -5.11 -1.89 16.50
CA PRO A 28 -4.11 -2.07 15.46
C PRO A 28 -3.69 -0.73 14.87
N SER A 29 -2.38 -0.51 14.74
CA SER A 29 -1.83 0.68 14.10
C SER A 29 -1.81 0.47 12.59
N VAL A 30 -2.96 0.58 11.93
CA VAL A 30 -3.11 0.35 10.50
C VAL A 30 -2.60 1.56 9.73
N LYS A 31 -1.66 1.32 8.82
CA LYS A 31 -1.15 2.26 7.82
C LYS A 31 -1.78 1.98 6.46
N GLN A 32 -1.79 2.99 5.59
CA GLN A 32 -2.12 2.83 4.18
C GLN A 32 -1.00 3.42 3.34
N ASP A 33 -0.25 2.55 2.67
CA ASP A 33 0.90 2.97 1.88
C ASP A 33 0.95 2.26 0.53
N PHE A 34 1.75 2.84 -0.38
CA PHE A 34 2.22 2.16 -1.58
C PHE A 34 3.40 1.26 -1.19
N LEU A 35 3.34 0.01 -1.60
CA LEU A 35 4.34 -0.99 -1.28
C LEU A 35 4.75 -1.74 -2.54
N THR A 36 6.00 -2.21 -2.60
CA THR A 36 6.44 -3.19 -3.58
C THR A 36 6.27 -4.59 -2.98
N ALA A 37 5.35 -5.38 -3.51
CA ALA A 37 5.09 -6.73 -3.05
C ALA A 37 5.82 -7.75 -3.91
N PHE A 38 6.47 -8.72 -3.26
CA PHE A 38 7.24 -9.78 -3.90
C PHE A 38 6.54 -11.11 -3.73
N SER A 39 6.46 -11.86 -4.83
CA SER A 39 5.93 -13.21 -4.82
C SER A 39 7.03 -14.26 -4.76
N GLY A 40 6.69 -15.40 -4.18
CA GLY A 40 7.51 -16.61 -4.23
C GLY A 40 7.25 -17.43 -5.51
N THR A 41 7.87 -18.61 -5.54
CA THR A 41 7.80 -19.56 -6.66
C THR A 41 6.40 -20.08 -6.92
N ASP A 42 5.48 -19.99 -5.96
CA ASP A 42 4.07 -20.41 -6.08
C ASP A 42 3.13 -19.26 -6.49
N GLY A 43 3.67 -18.04 -6.72
CA GLY A 43 2.92 -16.84 -7.07
C GLY A 43 2.14 -16.21 -5.90
N ARG A 44 2.40 -16.63 -4.66
CA ARG A 44 1.88 -15.97 -3.46
C ARG A 44 2.79 -14.84 -3.05
N LEU A 45 2.21 -13.77 -2.53
CA LEU A 45 2.98 -12.68 -1.96
C LEU A 45 3.62 -13.13 -0.63
N GLU A 46 4.94 -12.96 -0.50
CA GLU A 46 5.72 -13.38 0.67
C GLU A 46 6.25 -12.21 1.48
N SER A 47 6.56 -11.10 0.84
CA SER A 47 7.09 -9.91 1.49
C SER A 47 6.67 -8.63 0.78
N VAL A 48 6.74 -7.53 1.50
CA VAL A 48 6.58 -6.17 0.95
C VAL A 48 7.78 -5.32 1.32
N LEU A 49 8.08 -4.33 0.46
CA LEU A 49 9.07 -3.30 0.68
C LEU A 49 8.36 -1.96 0.73
N THR A 50 8.61 -1.15 1.76
CA THR A 50 8.11 0.22 1.86
C THR A 50 8.95 1.17 1.02
N ASP A 51 8.46 2.40 0.81
CA ASP A 51 9.21 3.46 0.11
C ASP A 51 10.42 3.99 0.93
N GLU A 52 10.54 3.58 2.21
CA GLU A 52 11.65 3.85 3.11
C GLU A 52 12.64 2.68 3.21
N ASP A 53 12.63 1.73 2.27
CA ASP A 53 13.50 0.55 2.21
C ASP A 53 13.31 -0.46 3.37
N GLU A 54 12.19 -0.41 4.10
CA GLU A 54 11.87 -1.40 5.10
C GLU A 54 11.23 -2.64 4.46
N ARG A 55 11.89 -3.80 4.56
CA ARG A 55 11.32 -5.06 4.08
C ARG A 55 10.56 -5.78 5.20
N LEU A 56 9.29 -6.05 4.96
CA LEU A 56 8.39 -6.72 5.88
C LEU A 56 7.97 -8.08 5.32
N ARG A 57 8.07 -9.13 6.13
CA ARG A 57 7.55 -10.44 5.76
C ARG A 57 6.04 -10.46 5.95
N ILE A 58 5.27 -10.92 4.97
CA ILE A 58 3.82 -11.09 5.10
C ILE A 58 3.55 -12.29 6.01
N VAL A 59 2.91 -12.04 7.15
CA VAL A 59 2.55 -13.07 8.15
C VAL A 59 1.08 -13.42 8.12
N GLU A 60 0.23 -12.48 7.69
CA GLU A 60 -1.22 -12.66 7.61
C GLU A 60 -1.81 -11.78 6.49
N GLY A 61 -2.88 -12.25 5.87
CA GLY A 61 -3.54 -11.55 4.76
C GLY A 61 -2.97 -11.94 3.39
N ALA A 62 -3.28 -11.17 2.35
CA ALA A 62 -2.83 -11.37 0.96
C ALA A 62 -3.21 -12.72 0.30
N SER A 63 -4.04 -13.53 0.94
CA SER A 63 -4.36 -14.89 0.47
C SER A 63 -5.17 -14.93 -0.84
N GLY A 64 -5.78 -13.82 -1.23
CA GLY A 64 -6.64 -13.73 -2.42
C GLY A 64 -5.93 -13.31 -3.71
N LEU A 65 -4.75 -12.67 -3.64
CA LEU A 65 -4.01 -12.22 -4.81
C LEU A 65 -2.92 -13.24 -5.17
N ARG A 66 -2.94 -13.69 -6.42
CA ARG A 66 -1.88 -14.48 -7.03
C ARG A 66 -1.33 -13.74 -8.24
N VAL A 67 -0.03 -13.72 -8.34
CA VAL A 67 0.72 -13.10 -9.44
C VAL A 67 1.65 -14.13 -10.08
N SER A 68 2.42 -13.73 -11.06
CA SER A 68 3.47 -14.59 -11.61
C SER A 68 4.48 -14.97 -10.53
N ALA A 69 5.08 -16.13 -10.63
CA ALA A 69 6.14 -16.57 -9.72
C ALA A 69 7.35 -15.62 -9.80
N ASP A 70 8.03 -15.44 -8.67
CA ASP A 70 9.27 -14.67 -8.54
C ASP A 70 9.17 -13.25 -9.15
N THR A 71 8.03 -12.58 -8.93
CA THR A 71 7.72 -11.27 -9.51
C THR A 71 7.54 -10.21 -8.42
N ALA A 72 7.89 -8.97 -8.76
CA ALA A 72 7.55 -7.80 -7.97
C ALA A 72 6.38 -7.05 -8.60
N ILE A 73 5.43 -6.61 -7.78
CA ILE A 73 4.29 -5.79 -8.21
C ILE A 73 4.12 -4.60 -7.27
N ARG A 74 3.59 -3.50 -7.80
CA ARG A 74 3.24 -2.34 -6.99
C ARG A 74 1.79 -2.46 -6.49
N ILE A 75 1.59 -2.27 -5.19
CA ILE A 75 0.28 -2.35 -4.53
C ILE A 75 0.04 -1.12 -3.66
N VAL A 76 -1.22 -0.85 -3.36
CA VAL A 76 -1.64 -0.05 -2.19
C VAL A 76 -2.20 -1.03 -1.18
N ALA A 77 -1.78 -0.95 0.06
CA ALA A 77 -2.25 -1.84 1.11
C ALA A 77 -2.56 -1.11 2.42
N ASN A 78 -3.60 -1.61 3.10
CA ASN A 78 -3.83 -1.32 4.50
C ASN A 78 -3.16 -2.42 5.31
N TYR A 79 -2.20 -2.06 6.16
CA TYR A 79 -1.40 -3.03 6.88
C TYR A 79 -0.98 -2.54 8.27
N GLU A 80 -0.58 -3.48 9.08
CA GLU A 80 0.03 -3.27 10.39
C GLU A 80 1.40 -3.91 10.41
N THR A 81 2.39 -3.22 10.97
CA THR A 81 3.73 -3.77 11.18
C THR A 81 3.77 -4.52 12.50
N LEU A 82 4.24 -5.76 12.47
CA LEU A 82 4.34 -6.65 13.61
C LEU A 82 5.80 -7.09 13.83
N ALA A 83 6.17 -7.30 15.10
CA ALA A 83 7.41 -7.98 15.42
C ALA A 83 7.21 -9.51 15.31
N ILE A 84 8.14 -10.21 14.68
CA ILE A 84 8.14 -11.67 14.53
C ILE A 84 9.22 -12.27 15.43
N GLY A 85 8.86 -13.32 16.18
CA GLY A 85 9.77 -13.97 17.11
C GLY A 85 10.20 -13.06 18.24
N ASP A 86 11.50 -13.02 18.54
CA ASP A 86 12.06 -12.19 19.63
C ASP A 86 12.18 -10.69 19.24
N GLY A 87 11.55 -10.27 18.13
CA GLY A 87 11.50 -8.88 17.69
C GLY A 87 12.54 -8.49 16.63
N ASP A 88 13.37 -9.43 16.18
CA ASP A 88 14.45 -9.17 15.21
C ASP A 88 13.96 -9.08 13.75
N VAL A 89 12.75 -9.54 13.46
CA VAL A 89 12.19 -9.53 12.11
C VAL A 89 10.90 -8.75 12.08
N ALA A 90 10.82 -7.79 11.16
CA ALA A 90 9.59 -7.03 10.93
C ALA A 90 8.63 -7.82 10.02
N GLY A 91 7.38 -7.91 10.44
CA GLY A 91 6.31 -8.55 9.70
C GLY A 91 5.21 -7.59 9.30
N ALA A 92 4.43 -7.95 8.30
CA ALA A 92 3.24 -7.25 7.87
C ALA A 92 2.02 -8.14 7.98
N LYS A 93 0.96 -7.63 8.63
CA LYS A 93 -0.39 -8.14 8.53
C LYS A 93 -1.16 -7.25 7.56
N LEU A 94 -1.61 -7.82 6.44
CA LEU A 94 -2.34 -7.10 5.40
C LEU A 94 -3.84 -7.23 5.64
N TYR A 95 -4.54 -6.12 5.81
CA TYR A 95 -6.00 -6.07 5.96
C TYR A 95 -6.71 -5.95 4.62
N ALA A 96 -6.14 -5.16 3.71
CA ALA A 96 -6.63 -5.00 2.34
C ALA A 96 -5.46 -4.64 1.43
N LEU A 97 -5.55 -5.04 0.18
CA LEU A 97 -4.59 -4.66 -0.85
C LEU A 97 -5.27 -4.51 -2.20
N LEU A 98 -4.70 -3.64 -3.03
CA LEU A 98 -5.09 -3.43 -4.42
C LEU A 98 -3.82 -3.30 -5.26
N GLN A 99 -3.73 -4.07 -6.35
CA GLN A 99 -2.66 -3.88 -7.31
C GLN A 99 -2.86 -2.55 -8.05
N THR A 100 -1.80 -1.75 -8.12
CA THR A 100 -1.82 -0.47 -8.84
C THR A 100 -1.50 -0.68 -10.32
N VAL A 101 -1.93 0.27 -11.14
CA VAL A 101 -1.42 0.42 -12.50
C VAL A 101 0.02 0.91 -12.40
N SER A 102 0.96 0.13 -12.92
CA SER A 102 2.41 0.40 -12.79
C SER A 102 3.13 0.05 -14.09
N PRO A 103 2.84 0.79 -15.18
CA PRO A 103 3.48 0.52 -16.46
C PRO A 103 4.93 1.02 -16.47
N VAL A 104 5.79 0.30 -17.17
CA VAL A 104 7.11 0.82 -17.55
C VAL A 104 6.92 1.91 -18.61
N PRO A 105 7.61 3.06 -18.51
CA PRO A 105 7.51 4.09 -19.53
C PRO A 105 7.87 3.57 -20.91
N LEU A 106 7.14 4.02 -21.94
CA LEU A 106 7.35 3.64 -23.33
C LEU A 106 7.72 4.88 -24.15
N ALA A 107 8.47 4.68 -25.23
CA ALA A 107 8.73 5.74 -26.19
C ALA A 107 7.44 6.20 -26.87
N ALA A 108 7.35 7.47 -27.28
CA ALA A 108 6.16 8.00 -27.94
C ALA A 108 5.75 7.23 -29.21
N ALA A 109 6.72 6.62 -29.91
CA ALA A 109 6.47 5.80 -31.11
C ALA A 109 5.72 4.47 -30.85
N GLU A 110 5.70 4.00 -29.59
CA GLU A 110 4.99 2.78 -29.22
C GLU A 110 3.46 3.00 -29.09
N PHE A 111 3.01 4.24 -29.12
CA PHE A 111 1.59 4.57 -29.09
C PHE A 111 1.05 4.73 -30.51
N GLU A 112 0.45 3.67 -31.06
CA GLU A 112 -0.01 3.60 -32.45
C GLU A 112 -0.97 4.75 -32.85
N GLU A 113 -1.84 5.15 -31.93
CA GLU A 113 -2.78 6.27 -32.13
C GLU A 113 -2.24 7.63 -31.66
N GLY A 114 -0.92 7.72 -31.38
CA GLY A 114 -0.27 8.88 -30.83
C GLY A 114 -0.44 9.05 -29.33
N VAL A 115 0.27 10.02 -28.77
CA VAL A 115 0.25 10.33 -27.34
C VAL A 115 -1.02 11.11 -26.99
N LYS A 116 -1.88 10.53 -26.14
CA LYS A 116 -3.09 11.16 -25.64
C LYS A 116 -2.84 11.75 -24.25
N THR A 117 -3.26 12.99 -24.04
CA THR A 117 -3.07 13.73 -22.77
C THR A 117 -4.38 14.36 -22.33
N GLU A 118 -5.42 13.54 -22.20
CA GLU A 118 -6.71 14.04 -21.76
C GLU A 118 -6.65 14.61 -20.34
N PRO A 119 -7.42 15.66 -20.03
CA PRO A 119 -7.32 16.34 -18.74
C PRO A 119 -7.58 15.42 -17.56
N SER A 120 -6.71 15.49 -16.56
CA SER A 120 -6.85 14.82 -15.26
C SER A 120 -6.33 15.75 -14.17
N GLU A 121 -6.80 15.54 -12.94
CA GLU A 121 -6.33 16.28 -11.78
C GLU A 121 -5.32 15.44 -11.00
N ILE A 122 -4.06 15.86 -10.97
CA ILE A 122 -3.04 15.20 -10.15
C ILE A 122 -3.21 15.72 -8.71
N GLN A 123 -3.58 14.81 -7.80
CA GLN A 123 -3.73 15.12 -6.37
C GLN A 123 -2.40 15.04 -5.64
N SER A 124 -1.55 14.07 -6.00
CA SER A 124 -0.24 13.88 -5.39
C SER A 124 0.71 13.21 -6.37
N ILE A 125 2.00 13.58 -6.27
CA ILE A 125 3.08 12.95 -7.02
C ILE A 125 4.33 12.92 -6.14
N TRP A 126 4.98 11.76 -6.02
CA TRP A 126 6.23 11.61 -5.27
C TRP A 126 7.03 10.40 -5.75
N ARG A 127 8.30 10.43 -5.49
CA ARG A 127 9.18 9.27 -5.75
C ARG A 127 9.18 8.36 -4.52
N GLY A 128 9.00 7.06 -4.73
CA GLY A 128 9.14 6.02 -3.73
C GLY A 128 9.93 4.87 -4.33
N ASP A 129 11.14 4.63 -3.81
CA ASP A 129 12.09 3.65 -4.33
C ASP A 129 12.31 3.81 -5.85
N ASP A 130 12.06 2.79 -6.64
CA ASP A 130 12.17 2.78 -8.11
C ASP A 130 10.89 3.29 -8.82
N TYR A 131 9.89 3.78 -8.07
CA TYR A 131 8.61 4.19 -8.62
C TYR A 131 8.39 5.71 -8.56
N LEU A 132 7.70 6.22 -9.57
CA LEU A 132 7.03 7.51 -9.51
C LEU A 132 5.56 7.27 -9.17
N ASN A 133 5.18 7.57 -7.93
CA ASN A 133 3.81 7.40 -7.46
C ASN A 133 2.98 8.61 -7.83
N ILE A 134 1.79 8.38 -8.39
CA ILE A 134 0.84 9.44 -8.74
C ILE A 134 -0.56 9.04 -8.26
N ILE A 135 -1.23 9.97 -7.59
CA ILE A 135 -2.67 9.87 -7.32
C ILE A 135 -3.38 10.83 -8.28
N VAL A 136 -4.27 10.28 -9.09
CA VAL A 136 -5.00 11.03 -10.10
C VAL A 136 -6.49 10.96 -9.79
N LYS A 137 -7.16 12.11 -9.84
CA LYS A 137 -8.61 12.19 -9.78
C LYS A 137 -9.15 12.26 -11.20
N VAL A 138 -10.06 11.36 -11.52
CA VAL A 138 -10.71 11.25 -12.83
C VAL A 138 -12.21 11.50 -12.73
N LYS A 139 -12.83 11.89 -13.84
CA LYS A 139 -14.28 11.96 -13.94
C LYS A 139 -14.86 10.54 -13.95
N GLN A 140 -16.03 10.35 -13.38
CA GLN A 140 -16.64 9.02 -13.21
C GLN A 140 -17.09 8.36 -14.52
N GLN A 141 -17.08 9.05 -15.65
CA GLN A 141 -17.53 8.53 -16.94
C GLN A 141 -16.38 8.09 -17.82
N GLY A 142 -16.52 6.90 -18.40
CA GLY A 142 -15.53 6.32 -19.33
C GLY A 142 -14.54 5.35 -18.65
N LYS A 143 -13.82 4.64 -19.49
CA LYS A 143 -12.70 3.80 -19.07
C LYS A 143 -11.42 4.63 -19.23
N HIS A 144 -10.69 4.81 -18.14
CA HIS A 144 -9.45 5.56 -18.10
C HIS A 144 -8.24 4.62 -18.26
N LEU A 145 -7.37 4.94 -19.21
CA LEU A 145 -6.09 4.29 -19.40
C LEU A 145 -4.97 5.27 -19.09
N PHE A 146 -4.08 4.89 -18.19
CA PHE A 146 -2.90 5.67 -17.83
C PHE A 146 -1.63 4.93 -18.22
N HIS A 147 -0.66 5.69 -18.71
CA HIS A 147 0.68 5.23 -19.01
C HIS A 147 1.70 6.36 -18.86
N PHE A 148 2.98 6.05 -18.92
CA PHE A 148 4.03 7.06 -19.05
C PHE A 148 4.69 6.99 -20.41
N VAL A 149 4.88 8.15 -21.01
CA VAL A 149 5.70 8.31 -22.21
C VAL A 149 7.07 8.82 -21.77
N GLU A 150 8.13 8.12 -22.16
CA GLU A 150 9.48 8.60 -21.99
C GLU A 150 9.82 9.51 -23.19
N ASP A 151 9.90 10.83 -22.93
CA ASP A 151 10.21 11.81 -23.96
C ASP A 151 11.71 11.94 -24.19
N GLU A 152 12.50 11.96 -23.11
CA GLU A 152 13.91 12.19 -23.14
C GLU A 152 14.61 11.66 -21.88
N ALA A 153 15.76 11.01 -22.06
CA ALA A 153 16.67 10.67 -20.98
C ALA A 153 18.05 11.28 -21.26
N VAL A 154 18.51 12.16 -20.38
CA VAL A 154 19.82 12.86 -20.51
C VAL A 154 20.69 12.48 -19.32
N VAL A 155 21.90 11.99 -19.62
CA VAL A 155 22.92 11.71 -18.61
C VAL A 155 23.80 12.95 -18.45
N ASP A 156 23.90 13.47 -17.25
CA ASP A 156 24.90 14.49 -16.90
C ASP A 156 26.26 13.81 -16.68
N GLU A 157 27.15 13.97 -17.62
CA GLU A 157 28.48 13.33 -17.62
C GLU A 157 29.34 13.70 -16.40
N ASN A 158 29.13 14.88 -15.80
CA ASN A 158 29.90 15.33 -14.65
C ASN A 158 29.46 14.75 -13.33
N SER A 159 28.13 14.55 -13.16
CA SER A 159 27.52 14.05 -11.91
C SER A 159 27.08 12.60 -11.99
N GLY A 160 27.03 12.00 -13.17
CA GLY A 160 26.45 10.68 -13.41
C GLY A 160 24.94 10.61 -13.21
N ARG A 161 24.29 11.76 -13.02
CA ARG A 161 22.84 11.82 -12.80
C ARG A 161 22.10 11.69 -14.13
N VAL A 162 21.02 10.91 -14.11
CA VAL A 162 20.11 10.79 -15.25
C VAL A 162 18.89 11.66 -15.01
N LYS A 163 18.60 12.55 -15.95
CA LYS A 163 17.37 13.34 -15.99
C LYS A 163 16.43 12.71 -17.01
N VAL A 164 15.30 12.20 -16.53
CA VAL A 164 14.26 11.64 -17.41
C VAL A 164 13.10 12.62 -17.46
N ARG A 165 12.60 12.88 -18.67
CA ARG A 165 11.37 13.63 -18.91
C ARG A 165 10.26 12.63 -19.23
N LEU A 166 9.19 12.67 -18.44
CA LEU A 166 8.04 11.81 -18.62
C LEU A 166 6.79 12.65 -18.89
N THR A 167 6.00 12.22 -19.86
CA THR A 167 4.64 12.73 -20.08
C THR A 167 3.62 11.71 -19.59
N LEU A 168 2.64 12.15 -18.80
CA LEU A 168 1.54 11.29 -18.39
C LEU A 168 0.59 11.10 -19.58
N TYR A 169 0.53 9.86 -20.10
CA TYR A 169 -0.48 9.46 -21.05
C TYR A 169 -1.79 9.22 -20.33
N HIS A 170 -2.85 9.84 -20.82
CA HIS A 170 -4.19 9.63 -20.32
C HIS A 170 -5.18 9.59 -21.48
N GLU A 171 -5.86 8.47 -21.61
CA GLU A 171 -6.93 8.25 -22.57
C GLU A 171 -8.24 7.93 -21.86
N VAL A 172 -9.32 8.53 -22.34
CA VAL A 172 -10.70 8.23 -21.89
C VAL A 172 -11.46 7.62 -23.04
N SER A 173 -11.75 6.32 -22.95
CA SER A 173 -12.63 5.68 -23.92
C SER A 173 -14.07 5.67 -23.40
N SER A 174 -14.99 6.15 -24.23
CA SER A 174 -16.41 6.00 -23.98
C SER A 174 -16.82 4.56 -24.30
N SER A 175 -16.71 3.67 -23.32
CA SER A 175 -17.38 2.37 -23.43
C SER A 175 -18.87 2.58 -23.14
N VAL A 176 -19.61 2.94 -24.18
CA VAL A 176 -21.06 2.70 -24.19
C VAL A 176 -21.24 1.24 -24.55
N GLN A 177 -21.56 0.42 -23.58
CA GLN A 177 -22.33 -0.80 -23.78
C GLN A 177 -23.53 -0.76 -22.88
#